data_3ccf77d1a0ab59d8a327559112ad2fae
#
_entry.id   3ccf77d1a0ab59d8a327559112ad2fae
#
_cell.length_a   1.000
_cell.length_b   1.000
_cell.length_c   1.000
_cell.angle_alpha   90.00
_cell.angle_beta   90.00
_cell.angle_gamma   90.00
#
_symmetry.space_group_name_H-M   'P 1'
#
loop_
_entity.id
_entity.type
_entity.pdbx_description
1 polymer ?
#
loop_
_entity_poly.entity_id
_entity_poly.type
_entity_poly.pdbx_seq_one_letter_code
_entity_poly.pdbx_strand_id
1 'polypeptide(L)'
;MINGKASEFIDKLYYADNYVLFHGEKYFANGCQSRKSADGKIISVRLEVYNLTSDTTVFSVTKPSSIECVRSFEEAAIWDGKKFWEAECQMQWVDD
;
A
#
# COMPACT_ATOMS: atom_id res chain seq x y z
N MET A 1 11.86 -8.99 -1.46
CA MET A 1 11.69 -7.95 -0.40
C MET A 1 12.59 -8.30 0.76
N ILE A 2 13.32 -7.35 1.27
CA ILE A 2 14.21 -7.53 2.42
C ILE A 2 13.35 -7.59 3.71
N ASN A 3 13.68 -8.49 4.63
CA ASN A 3 12.98 -8.70 5.90
C ASN A 3 11.55 -9.24 5.76
N GLY A 4 11.26 -9.92 4.67
CA GLY A 4 9.95 -10.54 4.50
C GLY A 4 9.70 -10.93 3.06
N LYS A 5 8.54 -11.52 2.84
CA LYS A 5 8.10 -11.92 1.50
C LYS A 5 7.15 -10.87 0.93
N ALA A 6 7.37 -10.50 -0.32
CA ALA A 6 6.51 -9.52 -1.01
C ALA A 6 5.04 -9.95 -1.03
N SER A 7 4.76 -11.25 -1.20
CA SER A 7 3.40 -11.76 -1.16
C SER A 7 2.73 -11.56 0.20
N GLU A 8 3.48 -11.72 1.29
CA GLU A 8 2.95 -11.49 2.64
C GLU A 8 2.68 -10.00 2.89
N PHE A 9 3.54 -9.13 2.36
CA PHE A 9 3.32 -7.68 2.42
C PHE A 9 2.02 -7.29 1.71
N ILE A 10 1.81 -7.82 0.51
CA ILE A 10 0.57 -7.57 -0.25
C ILE A 10 -0.65 -8.08 0.52
N ASP A 11 -0.57 -9.27 1.11
CA ASP A 11 -1.68 -9.83 1.90
C ASP A 11 -2.03 -8.93 3.08
N LYS A 12 -1.03 -8.35 3.73
CA LYS A 12 -1.26 -7.45 4.87
C LYS A 12 -1.87 -6.10 4.49
N LEU A 13 -1.72 -5.66 3.25
CA LEU A 13 -2.38 -4.43 2.78
C LEU A 13 -3.90 -4.49 2.88
N TYR A 14 -4.48 -5.68 2.92
CA TYR A 14 -5.93 -5.84 3.05
C TYR A 14 -6.45 -5.43 4.43
N TYR A 15 -5.62 -5.44 5.46
CA TYR A 15 -6.14 -5.25 6.83
C TYR A 15 -5.20 -4.55 7.80
N ALA A 16 -3.96 -4.27 7.43
CA ALA A 16 -2.97 -3.72 8.37
C ALA A 16 -2.09 -2.65 7.72
N ASP A 17 -1.63 -1.73 8.56
CA ASP A 17 -0.66 -0.72 8.16
C ASP A 17 0.72 -1.36 8.03
N ASN A 18 1.49 -0.90 7.05
CA ASN A 18 2.82 -1.42 6.78
C ASN A 18 3.79 -0.30 6.45
N TYR A 19 5.07 -0.52 6.77
CA TYR A 19 6.15 0.41 6.48
C TYR A 19 7.19 -0.25 5.61
N VAL A 20 7.72 0.48 4.62
CA VAL A 20 8.82 0.02 3.78
C VAL A 20 9.87 1.12 3.64
N LEU A 21 11.13 0.70 3.53
CA LEU A 21 12.23 1.55 3.09
C LEU A 21 12.49 1.26 1.61
N PHE A 22 12.63 2.30 0.81
CA PHE A 22 12.93 2.21 -0.59
C PHE A 22 13.80 3.40 -1.00
N HIS A 23 14.99 3.10 -1.52
CA HIS A 23 15.99 4.11 -1.92
C HIS A 23 16.23 5.18 -0.84
N GLY A 24 16.36 4.72 0.42
CA GLY A 24 16.65 5.59 1.56
C GLY A 24 15.47 6.38 2.11
N GLU A 25 14.29 6.22 1.55
CA GLU A 25 13.08 6.90 1.99
C GLU A 25 12.11 5.92 2.65
N LYS A 26 11.43 6.38 3.70
CA LYS A 26 10.44 5.59 4.43
C LYS A 26 9.04 5.86 3.93
N TYR A 27 8.32 4.80 3.60
CA TYR A 27 6.94 4.86 3.13
C TYR A 27 6.02 4.18 4.12
N PHE A 28 4.82 4.72 4.24
CA PHE A 28 3.73 4.16 5.03
C PHE A 28 2.57 3.83 4.11
N ALA A 29 2.17 2.55 4.11
CA ALA A 29 0.97 2.11 3.41
C ALA A 29 -0.09 1.78 4.46
N ASN A 30 -1.20 2.53 4.49
CA ASN A 30 -2.29 2.17 5.38
C ASN A 30 -2.97 0.90 4.86
N GLY A 31 -3.52 0.11 5.76
CA GLY A 31 -4.36 -1.03 5.37
C GLY A 31 -5.63 -0.53 4.68
N CYS A 32 -6.23 -1.36 3.87
CA CYS A 32 -7.49 -1.03 3.22
C CYS A 32 -8.53 -0.60 4.26
N GLN A 33 -9.07 0.60 4.09
CA GLN A 33 -10.06 1.18 5.00
C GLN A 33 -11.42 1.21 4.33
N SER A 34 -12.37 0.52 4.93
CA SER A 34 -13.73 0.42 4.39
C SER A 34 -14.61 1.52 4.93
N ARG A 35 -15.40 2.13 4.04
CA ARG A 35 -16.49 3.00 4.40
C ARG A 35 -17.79 2.22 4.27
N LYS A 36 -18.61 2.25 5.31
CA LYS A 36 -19.88 1.50 5.35
C LYS A 36 -21.07 2.44 5.32
N SER A 37 -22.17 1.96 4.72
CA SER A 37 -23.47 2.62 4.79
C SER A 37 -24.11 2.35 6.16
N ALA A 38 -25.26 3.02 6.41
CA ALA A 38 -26.01 2.88 7.66
C ALA A 38 -26.47 1.44 7.91
N ASP A 39 -26.66 0.63 6.87
CA ASP A 39 -27.08 -0.77 6.96
C ASP A 39 -25.90 -1.75 7.09
N GLY A 40 -24.68 -1.23 7.23
CA GLY A 40 -23.47 -2.04 7.41
C GLY A 40 -22.82 -2.56 6.14
N LYS A 41 -23.31 -2.19 4.97
CA LYS A 41 -22.72 -2.60 3.70
C LYS A 41 -21.51 -1.72 3.36
N ILE A 42 -20.47 -2.34 2.81
CA ILE A 42 -19.29 -1.62 2.34
C ILE A 42 -19.65 -0.84 1.08
N ILE A 43 -19.49 0.50 1.13
CA ILE A 43 -19.71 1.40 0.00
C ILE A 43 -18.45 1.57 -0.81
N SER A 44 -17.31 1.72 -0.12
CA SER A 44 -16.03 1.98 -0.75
C SER A 44 -14.88 1.53 0.15
N VAL A 45 -13.73 1.32 -0.48
CA VAL A 45 -12.47 0.98 0.21
C VAL A 45 -11.40 1.95 -0.28
N ARG A 46 -10.57 2.42 0.65
CA ARG A 46 -9.50 3.36 0.37
C ARG A 46 -8.15 2.76 0.75
N LEU A 47 -7.16 2.97 -0.10
CA LEU A 47 -5.77 2.58 0.14
C LEU A 47 -4.86 3.74 -0.25
N GLU A 48 -3.96 4.12 0.66
CA GLU A 48 -3.04 5.24 0.45
C GLU A 48 -1.61 4.86 0.82
N VAL A 49 -0.66 5.47 0.12
CA VAL A 49 0.76 5.34 0.43
C VAL A 49 1.36 6.73 0.60
N TYR A 50 2.05 6.93 1.72
CA TYR A 50 2.72 8.17 2.05
C TYR A 50 4.23 7.98 2.03
N ASN A 51 4.94 8.96 1.49
CA ASN A 51 6.37 9.07 1.71
C ASN A 51 6.57 9.89 3.00
N LEU A 52 6.96 9.23 4.07
CA LEU A 52 7.15 9.88 5.37
C LEU A 52 8.39 10.77 5.39
N THR A 53 9.39 10.46 4.59
CA THR A 53 10.60 11.25 4.48
C THR A 53 10.34 12.61 3.85
N SER A 54 9.53 12.65 2.79
CA SER A 54 9.17 13.89 2.09
C SER A 54 7.85 14.49 2.54
N ASP A 55 7.11 13.79 3.42
CA ASP A 55 5.79 14.21 3.91
C ASP A 55 4.79 14.45 2.77
N THR A 56 4.74 13.50 1.83
CA THR A 56 3.85 13.58 0.66
C THR A 56 3.08 12.30 0.45
N THR A 57 1.84 12.42 -0.02
CA THR A 57 1.06 11.28 -0.49
C THR A 57 1.53 10.94 -1.90
N VAL A 58 2.01 9.72 -2.10
CA VAL A 58 2.50 9.27 -3.41
C VAL A 58 1.47 8.42 -4.16
N PHE A 59 0.48 7.90 -3.44
CA PHE A 59 -0.57 7.07 -4.04
C PHE A 59 -1.82 7.14 -3.17
N SER A 60 -2.98 7.26 -3.82
CA SER A 60 -4.27 7.21 -3.14
C SER A 60 -5.30 6.67 -4.12
N VAL A 61 -6.09 5.70 -3.69
CA VAL A 61 -7.14 5.11 -4.50
C VAL A 61 -8.36 4.78 -3.66
N THR A 62 -9.53 4.98 -4.24
CA THR A 62 -10.80 4.56 -3.65
C THR A 62 -11.54 3.70 -4.67
N LYS A 63 -11.90 2.49 -4.28
CA LYS A 63 -12.55 1.50 -5.14
C LYS A 63 -13.70 0.83 -4.38
N PRO A 64 -14.61 0.12 -5.08
CA PRO A 64 -15.67 -0.62 -4.41
C PRO A 64 -15.19 -1.78 -3.53
N SER A 65 -14.00 -2.31 -3.77
CA SER A 65 -13.48 -3.47 -3.03
C SER A 65 -12.00 -3.35 -2.70
N SER A 66 -11.57 -4.08 -1.67
CA SER A 66 -10.15 -4.16 -1.28
C SER A 66 -9.29 -4.77 -2.39
N ILE A 67 -9.81 -5.77 -3.10
CA ILE A 67 -9.09 -6.43 -4.19
C ILE A 67 -8.73 -5.41 -5.27
N GLU A 68 -9.66 -4.53 -5.64
CA GLU A 68 -9.43 -3.50 -6.65
C GLU A 68 -8.41 -2.46 -6.17
N CYS A 69 -8.46 -2.10 -4.88
CA CYS A 69 -7.48 -1.19 -4.27
C CYS A 69 -6.06 -1.78 -4.33
N VAL A 70 -5.91 -3.03 -3.93
CA VAL A 70 -4.60 -3.70 -3.91
C VAL A 70 -4.07 -3.90 -5.33
N ARG A 71 -4.93 -4.25 -6.28
CA ARG A 71 -4.54 -4.31 -7.70
C ARG A 71 -4.05 -2.97 -8.22
N SER A 72 -4.75 -1.89 -7.87
CA SER A 72 -4.34 -0.53 -8.26
C SER A 72 -2.97 -0.19 -7.67
N PHE A 73 -2.72 -0.58 -6.41
CA PHE A 73 -1.42 -0.41 -5.77
C PHE A 73 -0.32 -1.17 -6.53
N GLU A 74 -0.59 -2.43 -6.89
CA GLU A 74 0.39 -3.26 -7.61
C GLU A 74 0.72 -2.71 -8.99
N GLU A 75 -0.24 -2.06 -9.65
CA GLU A 75 -0.08 -1.51 -10.99
C GLU A 75 0.47 -0.08 -11.00
N ALA A 76 0.47 0.61 -9.87
CA ALA A 76 0.94 2.00 -9.79
C ALA A 76 2.46 2.09 -9.91
N ALA A 77 2.93 2.89 -10.86
CA ALA A 77 4.36 3.10 -11.11
C ALA A 77 4.92 4.19 -10.17
N ILE A 78 4.76 4.01 -8.87
CA ILE A 78 5.15 4.99 -7.84
C ILE A 78 6.54 4.76 -7.28
N TRP A 79 7.18 3.66 -7.65
CA TRP A 79 8.48 3.24 -7.10
C TRP A 79 9.57 3.57 -8.12
N ASP A 80 9.91 4.85 -8.21
CA ASP A 80 10.89 5.36 -9.17
C ASP A 80 10.52 4.98 -10.61
N GLY A 81 9.24 5.15 -10.95
CA GLY A 81 8.69 4.84 -12.26
C GLY A 81 8.39 3.36 -12.48
N LYS A 82 8.55 2.53 -11.47
CA LYS A 82 8.33 1.08 -11.55
C LYS A 82 7.11 0.66 -10.73
N LYS A 83 6.51 -0.46 -11.13
CA LYS A 83 5.44 -1.10 -10.39
C LYS A 83 6.01 -1.86 -9.19
N PHE A 84 5.16 -2.19 -8.24
CA PHE A 84 5.57 -2.87 -7.01
C PHE A 84 6.41 -4.13 -7.28
N TRP A 85 5.92 -5.03 -8.12
CA TRP A 85 6.60 -6.31 -8.39
C TRP A 85 7.94 -6.14 -9.12
N GLU A 86 8.16 -5.01 -9.78
CA GLU A 86 9.44 -4.68 -10.40
C GLU A 86 10.44 -4.10 -9.39
N ALA A 87 9.94 -3.40 -8.38
CA ALA A 87 10.77 -2.66 -7.42
C ALA A 87 10.94 -3.36 -6.08
N GLU A 88 10.14 -4.38 -5.77
CA GLU A 88 10.06 -4.98 -4.44
C GLU A 88 11.38 -5.59 -3.95
N CYS A 89 12.24 -6.05 -4.87
CA CYS A 89 13.55 -6.60 -4.51
C CYS A 89 14.48 -5.55 -3.89
N GLN A 90 14.20 -4.26 -4.10
CA GLN A 90 14.96 -3.15 -3.52
C GLN A 90 14.27 -2.56 -2.28
N MET A 91 13.13 -3.10 -1.89
CA MET A 91 12.40 -2.63 -0.73
C MET A 91 12.75 -3.44 0.50
N GLN A 92 12.80 -2.76 1.63
CA GLN A 92 12.94 -3.39 2.94
C GLN A 92 11.63 -3.23 3.71
N TRP A 93 11.05 -4.35 4.13
CA TRP A 93 9.88 -4.33 4.99
C TRP A 93 10.34 -4.06 6.42
N VAL A 94 9.81 -3.02 7.05
CA VAL A 94 10.23 -2.59 8.37
C VAL A 94 9.04 -2.56 9.34
N ASP A 95 9.33 -2.88 10.59
CA ASP A 95 8.38 -2.68 11.68
C ASP A 95 8.62 -1.31 12.29
N ASP A 96 7.56 -0.69 12.71
CA ASP A 96 7.66 0.64 13.29
C ASP A 96 7.03 0.69 14.70
#